data_824487997ec9cae6df706aba3dfb9eb9
#
_entry.id   824487997ec9cae6df706aba3dfb9eb9
#
_cell.length_a   1.000
_cell.length_b   1.000
_cell.length_c   1.000
_cell.angle_alpha   90.00
_cell.angle_beta   90.00
_cell.angle_gamma   90.00
#
_symmetry.space_group_name_H-M   'P 1'
#
loop_
_entity.id
_entity.type
_entity.pdbx_description
1 polymer ?
#
loop_
_entity_poly.entity_id
_entity_poly.type
_entity_poly.pdbx_seq_one_letter_code
_entity_poly.pdbx_strand_id
1 'polypeptide(L)'
;LDDYIDYVIRFLEEIGPVAHVIAVCQPSVPVFAALALMSEDGNPATPRSVTLMGGPVDTRQNPTAVNDLAQRRPRAWFEQNAIATVPANYPGAGRRVYPGFLQLAGFMSMNLGDHLISHWEMFNHLVEGDGESAEAKMKFYEEYRSVADMTAEFYLQTVETVFQTHALPKGEMLYRGTRRIDPSRITRTALLAVEGEKDDISGIGQTKAALTLASTLDEAKKKYFLAEGVGHYGIFNGCNWRERIAPVVKAWIAQNNG
;
A
#
# COMPACT_ATOMS: atom_id res chain seq x y z
N LEU A 1 -5.55 10.89 -6.65
CA LEU A 1 -6.00 9.51 -6.43
C LEU A 1 -6.73 8.96 -7.66
N ASP A 2 -7.60 9.77 -8.27
CA ASP A 2 -8.34 9.40 -9.49
C ASP A 2 -7.42 9.05 -10.67
N ASP A 3 -6.39 9.86 -10.92
CA ASP A 3 -5.41 9.59 -11.97
C ASP A 3 -4.64 8.28 -11.73
N TYR A 4 -4.40 7.93 -10.46
CA TYR A 4 -3.80 6.64 -10.12
C TYR A 4 -4.73 5.48 -10.50
N ILE A 5 -6.03 5.62 -10.21
CA ILE A 5 -7.04 4.65 -10.62
C ILE A 5 -7.06 4.49 -12.15
N ASP A 6 -7.01 5.60 -12.90
CA ASP A 6 -6.96 5.58 -14.37
C ASP A 6 -5.73 4.83 -14.89
N TYR A 7 -4.55 5.10 -14.30
CA TYR A 7 -3.33 4.38 -14.68
C TYR A 7 -3.43 2.88 -14.43
N VAL A 8 -4.01 2.47 -13.30
CA VAL A 8 -4.20 1.04 -12.98
C VAL A 8 -5.14 0.41 -14.03
N ILE A 9 -6.28 1.03 -14.32
CA ILE A 9 -7.23 0.54 -15.34
C ILE A 9 -6.52 0.41 -16.69
N ARG A 10 -5.83 1.46 -17.14
CA ARG A 10 -5.14 1.47 -18.43
C ARG A 10 -4.04 0.41 -18.52
N PHE A 11 -3.25 0.22 -17.47
CA PHE A 11 -2.23 -0.84 -17.45
C PHE A 11 -2.86 -2.23 -17.56
N LEU A 12 -3.99 -2.46 -16.90
CA LEU A 12 -4.71 -3.72 -17.00
C LEU A 12 -5.30 -3.95 -18.39
N GLU A 13 -5.81 -2.90 -19.03
CA GLU A 13 -6.30 -2.95 -20.42
C GLU A 13 -5.19 -3.30 -21.41
N GLU A 14 -4.00 -2.75 -21.24
CA GLU A 14 -2.82 -3.07 -22.06
C GLU A 14 -2.27 -4.48 -21.84
N ILE A 15 -2.30 -4.99 -20.59
CA ILE A 15 -1.86 -6.35 -20.24
C ILE A 15 -2.89 -7.39 -20.71
N GLY A 16 -4.17 -7.06 -20.60
CA GLY A 16 -5.27 -7.91 -21.02
C GLY A 16 -5.84 -8.82 -19.90
N PRO A 17 -6.79 -9.71 -20.26
CA PRO A 17 -7.70 -10.38 -19.32
C PRO A 17 -7.08 -11.49 -18.46
N VAL A 18 -5.80 -11.76 -18.60
CA VAL A 18 -5.09 -12.82 -17.86
C VAL A 18 -4.27 -12.27 -16.69
N ALA A 19 -4.37 -10.97 -16.42
CA ALA A 19 -3.59 -10.31 -15.39
C ALA A 19 -3.91 -10.80 -13.98
N HIS A 20 -2.87 -10.85 -13.14
CA HIS A 20 -2.95 -10.95 -11.69
C HIS A 20 -2.27 -9.73 -11.09
N VAL A 21 -2.86 -9.13 -10.08
CA VAL A 21 -2.34 -7.90 -9.46
C VAL A 21 -1.90 -8.16 -8.03
N ILE A 22 -0.77 -7.62 -7.66
CA ILE A 22 -0.30 -7.54 -6.27
C ILE A 22 -0.16 -6.07 -5.93
N ALA A 23 -0.91 -5.60 -4.94
CA ALA A 23 -0.86 -4.23 -4.44
C ALA A 23 -0.37 -4.22 -2.99
N VAL A 24 0.78 -3.58 -2.77
CA VAL A 24 1.42 -3.53 -1.45
C VAL A 24 1.23 -2.15 -0.84
N CYS A 25 0.78 -2.09 0.42
CA CYS A 25 0.61 -0.87 1.19
C CYS A 25 -0.44 0.08 0.58
N GLN A 26 -0.16 1.37 0.49
CA GLN A 26 -1.07 2.42 0.01
C GLN A 26 -1.73 2.14 -1.36
N PRO A 27 -1.05 1.60 -2.38
CA PRO A 27 -1.66 1.18 -3.64
C PRO A 27 -2.86 0.24 -3.54
N SER A 28 -3.05 -0.45 -2.42
CA SER A 28 -4.20 -1.33 -2.22
C SER A 28 -5.54 -0.60 -2.39
N VAL A 29 -5.63 0.65 -1.97
CA VAL A 29 -6.88 1.43 -2.07
C VAL A 29 -7.24 1.77 -3.52
N PRO A 30 -6.37 2.46 -4.30
CA PRO A 30 -6.69 2.78 -5.69
C PRO A 30 -6.81 1.55 -6.60
N VAL A 31 -6.06 0.46 -6.33
CA VAL A 31 -6.19 -0.80 -7.06
C VAL A 31 -7.55 -1.45 -6.78
N PHE A 32 -7.98 -1.49 -5.52
CA PHE A 32 -9.29 -2.04 -5.15
C PHE A 32 -10.43 -1.19 -5.70
N ALA A 33 -10.27 0.14 -5.72
CA ALA A 33 -11.21 1.06 -6.36
C ALA A 33 -11.29 0.86 -7.89
N ALA A 34 -10.13 0.73 -8.56
CA ALA A 34 -10.06 0.44 -9.99
C ALA A 34 -10.76 -0.89 -10.33
N LEU A 35 -10.52 -1.92 -9.51
CA LEU A 35 -11.17 -3.22 -9.65
C LEU A 35 -12.71 -3.11 -9.56
N ALA A 36 -13.22 -2.33 -8.61
CA ALA A 36 -14.65 -2.12 -8.45
C ALA A 36 -15.26 -1.45 -9.69
N LEU A 37 -14.61 -0.39 -10.21
CA LEU A 37 -15.05 0.31 -11.42
C LEU A 37 -15.01 -0.60 -12.66
N MET A 38 -13.90 -1.32 -12.88
CA MET A 38 -13.78 -2.27 -14.00
C MET A 38 -14.83 -3.39 -13.93
N SER A 39 -15.12 -3.87 -12.71
CA SER A 39 -16.14 -4.91 -12.50
C SER A 39 -17.54 -4.39 -12.80
N GLU A 40 -17.87 -3.17 -12.38
CA GLU A 40 -19.15 -2.52 -12.67
C GLU A 40 -19.33 -2.27 -14.17
N ASP A 41 -18.27 -1.86 -14.86
CA ASP A 41 -18.28 -1.60 -16.31
C ASP A 41 -18.26 -2.89 -17.16
N GLY A 42 -18.10 -4.06 -16.52
CA GLY A 42 -17.92 -5.32 -17.23
C GLY A 42 -16.66 -5.35 -18.10
N ASN A 43 -15.64 -4.58 -17.72
CA ASN A 43 -14.39 -4.44 -18.47
C ASN A 43 -13.73 -5.82 -18.68
N PRO A 44 -13.44 -6.25 -19.93
CA PRO A 44 -12.87 -7.56 -20.23
C PRO A 44 -11.45 -7.73 -19.67
N ALA A 45 -10.73 -6.64 -19.42
CA ALA A 45 -9.39 -6.66 -18.82
C ALA A 45 -9.39 -6.72 -17.28
N THR A 46 -10.58 -6.91 -16.66
CA THR A 46 -10.66 -7.10 -15.20
C THR A 46 -9.78 -8.28 -14.78
N PRO A 47 -8.83 -8.10 -13.83
CA PRO A 47 -7.84 -9.11 -13.49
C PRO A 47 -8.47 -10.36 -12.88
N ARG A 48 -7.85 -11.52 -13.07
CA ARG A 48 -8.30 -12.80 -12.50
C ARG A 48 -8.20 -12.85 -11.00
N SER A 49 -7.12 -12.32 -10.45
CA SER A 49 -6.97 -12.17 -8.99
C SER A 49 -6.28 -10.87 -8.62
N VAL A 50 -6.60 -10.39 -7.41
CA VAL A 50 -5.93 -9.26 -6.76
C VAL A 50 -5.48 -9.68 -5.37
N THR A 51 -4.20 -9.50 -5.08
CA THR A 51 -3.62 -9.66 -3.75
C THR A 51 -3.37 -8.28 -3.16
N LEU A 52 -4.01 -7.95 -2.06
CA LEU A 52 -3.81 -6.72 -1.29
C LEU A 52 -2.96 -7.05 -0.06
N MET A 53 -1.88 -6.32 0.16
CA MET A 53 -0.90 -6.62 1.20
C MET A 53 -0.61 -5.39 2.06
N GLY A 54 -0.95 -5.44 3.35
CA GLY A 54 -0.66 -4.36 4.30
C GLY A 54 -1.23 -3.00 3.88
N GLY A 55 -2.41 -3.00 3.26
CA GLY A 55 -3.02 -1.80 2.70
C GLY A 55 -4.10 -1.18 3.59
N PRO A 56 -4.21 0.16 3.63
CA PRO A 56 -5.12 0.88 4.52
C PRO A 56 -6.54 0.97 3.93
N VAL A 57 -7.18 -0.18 3.63
CA VAL A 57 -8.53 -0.20 3.03
C VAL A 57 -9.58 0.32 3.99
N ASP A 58 -9.51 -0.07 5.28
CA ASP A 58 -10.33 0.52 6.34
C ASP A 58 -9.48 0.86 7.57
N THR A 59 -8.96 2.05 7.62
CA THR A 59 -8.06 2.52 8.69
C THR A 59 -8.73 2.73 10.05
N ARG A 60 -10.03 2.45 10.16
CA ARG A 60 -10.76 2.41 11.45
C ARG A 60 -10.52 1.09 12.20
N GLN A 61 -10.04 0.06 11.48
CA GLN A 61 -9.70 -1.23 12.07
C GLN A 61 -8.31 -1.16 12.71
N ASN A 62 -8.21 -1.42 14.01
CA ASN A 62 -6.96 -1.38 14.76
C ASN A 62 -6.03 -0.22 14.33
N PRO A 63 -6.44 1.04 14.58
CA PRO A 63 -5.71 2.21 14.10
C PRO A 63 -4.29 2.25 14.66
N THR A 64 -3.35 2.59 13.80
CA THR A 64 -1.93 2.74 14.12
C THR A 64 -1.58 4.20 14.43
N ALA A 65 -0.35 4.48 14.84
CA ALA A 65 0.12 5.85 15.07
C ALA A 65 -0.03 6.74 13.81
N VAL A 66 0.11 6.17 12.61
CA VAL A 66 -0.10 6.87 11.34
C VAL A 66 -1.56 7.30 11.19
N ASN A 67 -2.49 6.38 11.47
CA ASN A 67 -3.92 6.66 11.41
C ASN A 67 -4.33 7.72 12.44
N ASP A 68 -3.82 7.60 13.66
CA ASP A 68 -4.07 8.56 14.73
C ASP A 68 -3.58 9.96 14.39
N LEU A 69 -2.39 10.10 13.81
CA LEU A 69 -1.88 11.39 13.34
C LEU A 69 -2.81 12.01 12.30
N ALA A 70 -3.27 11.22 11.33
CA ALA A 70 -4.17 11.69 10.28
C ALA A 70 -5.52 12.17 10.85
N GLN A 71 -6.03 11.50 11.88
CA GLN A 71 -7.29 11.88 12.54
C GLN A 71 -7.14 13.13 13.43
N ARG A 72 -5.99 13.28 14.10
CA ARG A 72 -5.77 14.42 15.04
C ARG A 72 -5.43 15.74 14.34
N ARG A 73 -5.05 15.73 13.09
CA ARG A 73 -4.60 16.91 12.35
C ARG A 73 -5.53 17.20 11.17
N PRO A 74 -5.95 18.46 10.97
CA PRO A 74 -6.76 18.82 9.81
C PRO A 74 -5.91 18.74 8.52
N ARG A 75 -6.56 18.56 7.37
CA ARG A 75 -5.91 18.53 6.04
C ARG A 75 -4.95 19.73 5.84
N ALA A 76 -5.35 20.91 6.27
CA ALA A 76 -4.53 22.12 6.17
C ALA A 76 -3.19 22.01 6.93
N TRP A 77 -3.14 21.26 8.03
CA TRP A 77 -1.89 21.00 8.74
C TRP A 77 -0.92 20.21 7.87
N PHE A 78 -1.39 19.17 7.19
CA PHE A 78 -0.56 18.37 6.27
C PHE A 78 -0.08 19.21 5.10
N GLU A 79 -0.93 20.08 4.56
CA GLU A 79 -0.56 21.00 3.50
C GLU A 79 0.55 21.97 3.92
N GLN A 80 0.52 22.49 5.14
CA GLN A 80 1.50 23.45 5.65
C GLN A 80 2.82 22.81 6.11
N ASN A 81 2.78 21.56 6.58
CA ASN A 81 3.93 20.91 7.23
C ASN A 81 4.58 19.82 6.38
N ALA A 82 3.87 19.23 5.41
CA ALA A 82 4.39 18.15 4.60
C ALA A 82 4.66 18.56 3.14
N ILE A 83 4.02 19.63 2.64
CA ILE A 83 4.16 20.03 1.25
C ILE A 83 5.24 21.10 1.08
N ALA A 84 6.13 20.85 0.12
CA ALA A 84 7.17 21.80 -0.29
C ALA A 84 7.07 22.06 -1.80
N THR A 85 7.70 23.16 -2.23
CA THR A 85 7.86 23.47 -3.66
C THR A 85 9.24 23.03 -4.12
N VAL A 86 9.30 22.31 -5.23
CA VAL A 86 10.55 21.87 -5.84
C VAL A 86 11.39 23.09 -6.23
N PRO A 87 12.64 23.22 -5.74
CA PRO A 87 13.51 24.36 -6.05
C PRO A 87 13.87 24.46 -7.54
N ALA A 88 14.22 25.67 -7.98
CA ALA A 88 14.47 25.98 -9.39
C ALA A 88 15.62 25.18 -10.05
N ASN A 89 16.55 24.67 -9.25
CA ASN A 89 17.72 23.90 -9.70
C ASN A 89 17.47 22.40 -9.86
N TYR A 90 16.25 21.92 -9.59
CA TYR A 90 15.89 20.52 -9.74
C TYR A 90 14.85 20.29 -10.85
N PRO A 91 14.84 19.11 -11.48
CA PRO A 91 13.75 18.71 -12.39
C PRO A 91 12.40 18.82 -11.71
N GLY A 92 11.40 19.38 -12.40
CA GLY A 92 10.08 19.61 -11.82
C GLY A 92 9.95 20.89 -10.99
N ALA A 93 10.90 21.83 -11.13
CA ALA A 93 10.87 23.13 -10.43
C ALA A 93 9.49 23.78 -10.42
N GLY A 94 9.09 24.32 -9.28
CA GLY A 94 7.78 24.94 -9.07
C GLY A 94 6.63 23.98 -8.75
N ARG A 95 6.80 22.66 -8.89
CA ARG A 95 5.79 21.66 -8.49
C ARG A 95 5.66 21.59 -6.97
N ARG A 96 4.45 21.45 -6.49
CA ARG A 96 4.17 21.19 -5.08
C ARG A 96 4.19 19.68 -4.83
N VAL A 97 5.00 19.26 -3.89
CA VAL A 97 5.24 17.82 -3.60
C VAL A 97 5.27 17.55 -2.10
N TYR A 98 4.97 16.32 -1.72
CA TYR A 98 5.42 15.74 -0.45
C TYR A 98 6.79 15.12 -0.68
N PRO A 99 7.88 15.74 -0.21
CA PRO A 99 9.24 15.34 -0.55
C PRO A 99 9.59 13.95 -0.01
N GLY A 100 10.31 13.16 -0.80
CA GLY A 100 10.75 11.82 -0.40
C GLY A 100 11.56 11.80 0.88
N PHE A 101 12.44 12.80 1.11
CA PHE A 101 13.22 12.89 2.34
C PHE A 101 12.36 13.14 3.60
N LEU A 102 11.23 13.85 3.49
CA LEU A 102 10.29 14.01 4.61
C LEU A 102 9.51 12.72 4.87
N GLN A 103 9.13 11.99 3.82
CA GLN A 103 8.51 10.66 3.94
C GLN A 103 9.44 9.73 4.70
N LEU A 104 10.71 9.67 4.27
CA LEU A 104 11.74 8.87 4.91
C LEU A 104 11.94 9.26 6.39
N ALA A 105 12.04 10.55 6.68
CA ALA A 105 12.18 11.03 8.06
C ALA A 105 10.98 10.62 8.93
N GLY A 106 9.77 10.67 8.38
CA GLY A 106 8.55 10.20 9.04
C GLY A 106 8.63 8.71 9.39
N PHE A 107 8.96 7.85 8.43
CA PHE A 107 9.09 6.41 8.65
C PHE A 107 10.20 6.07 9.64
N MET A 108 11.38 6.68 9.51
CA MET A 108 12.48 6.45 10.45
C MET A 108 12.14 6.88 11.87
N SER A 109 11.35 7.95 12.05
CA SER A 109 10.99 8.43 13.39
C SER A 109 10.05 7.48 14.15
N MET A 110 9.26 6.68 13.45
CA MET A 110 8.36 5.70 14.06
C MET A 110 9.12 4.55 14.72
N ASN A 111 10.26 4.14 14.15
CA ASN A 111 11.08 3.02 14.61
C ASN A 111 12.56 3.42 14.79
N LEU A 112 12.81 4.62 15.33
CA LEU A 112 14.15 5.19 15.44
C LEU A 112 15.12 4.29 16.20
N GLY A 113 14.65 3.63 17.28
CA GLY A 113 15.45 2.70 18.08
C GLY A 113 15.97 1.53 17.26
N ASP A 114 15.10 0.89 16.47
CA ASP A 114 15.45 -0.25 15.64
C ASP A 114 16.40 0.14 14.50
N HIS A 115 16.22 1.33 13.93
CA HIS A 115 17.15 1.86 12.92
C HIS A 115 18.53 2.12 13.51
N LEU A 116 18.64 2.70 14.72
CA LEU A 116 19.93 2.91 15.39
C LEU A 116 20.61 1.58 15.71
N ILE A 117 19.89 0.58 16.23
CA ILE A 117 20.43 -0.75 16.50
C ILE A 117 20.91 -1.39 15.20
N SER A 118 20.13 -1.34 14.15
CA SER A 118 20.49 -1.93 12.84
C SER A 118 21.73 -1.29 12.22
N HIS A 119 21.92 0.03 12.36
CA HIS A 119 23.15 0.71 11.92
C HIS A 119 24.36 0.32 12.79
N TRP A 120 24.16 0.17 14.09
CA TRP A 120 25.21 -0.30 14.99
C TRP A 120 25.65 -1.74 14.68
N GLU A 121 24.68 -2.63 14.42
CA GLU A 121 24.98 -4.01 13.99
C GLU A 121 25.71 -4.03 12.64
N MET A 122 25.29 -3.21 11.68
CA MET A 122 26.01 -3.08 10.39
C MET A 122 27.46 -2.64 10.59
N PHE A 123 27.71 -1.68 11.49
CA PHE A 123 29.07 -1.25 11.86
C PHE A 123 29.87 -2.41 12.46
N ASN A 124 29.27 -3.18 13.39
CA ASN A 124 29.94 -4.31 14.00
C ASN A 124 30.30 -5.40 12.97
N HIS A 125 29.40 -5.74 12.05
CA HIS A 125 29.69 -6.66 10.94
C HIS A 125 30.89 -6.21 10.09
N LEU A 126 30.99 -4.90 9.81
CA LEU A 126 32.16 -4.35 9.10
C LEU A 126 33.45 -4.51 9.90
N VAL A 127 33.40 -4.24 11.22
CA VAL A 127 34.57 -4.37 12.12
C VAL A 127 35.02 -5.84 12.27
N GLU A 128 34.07 -6.76 12.32
CA GLU A 128 34.31 -8.19 12.45
C GLU A 128 34.71 -8.87 11.12
N GLY A 129 34.67 -8.12 10.02
CA GLY A 129 35.00 -8.63 8.68
C GLY A 129 33.89 -9.45 8.03
N ASP A 130 32.68 -9.44 8.59
CA ASP A 130 31.47 -10.05 7.98
C ASP A 130 30.89 -9.08 6.92
N GLY A 131 31.58 -9.02 5.78
CA GLY A 131 31.20 -8.14 4.68
C GLY A 131 29.87 -8.50 4.03
N GLU A 132 29.46 -9.76 4.07
CA GLU A 132 28.19 -10.23 3.46
C GLU A 132 26.97 -9.70 4.23
N SER A 133 26.97 -9.83 5.55
CA SER A 133 25.89 -9.28 6.40
C SER A 133 25.84 -7.75 6.35
N ALA A 134 27.00 -7.09 6.33
CA ALA A 134 27.07 -5.64 6.18
C ALA A 134 26.52 -5.18 4.83
N GLU A 135 26.88 -5.84 3.73
CA GLU A 135 26.39 -5.53 2.38
C GLU A 135 24.88 -5.73 2.25
N ALA A 136 24.33 -6.78 2.83
CA ALA A 136 22.89 -7.01 2.85
C ALA A 136 22.13 -5.87 3.55
N LYS A 137 22.64 -5.37 4.70
CA LYS A 137 22.07 -4.22 5.39
C LYS A 137 22.26 -2.91 4.60
N MET A 138 23.39 -2.71 3.95
CA MET A 138 23.61 -1.55 3.10
C MET A 138 22.61 -1.52 1.94
N LYS A 139 22.42 -2.64 1.22
CA LYS A 139 21.44 -2.75 0.13
C LYS A 139 20.02 -2.45 0.60
N PHE A 140 19.63 -2.96 1.76
CA PHE A 140 18.34 -2.63 2.36
C PHE A 140 18.18 -1.13 2.57
N TYR A 141 19.17 -0.44 3.14
CA TYR A 141 19.08 1.00 3.37
C TYR A 141 19.20 1.84 2.10
N GLU A 142 19.89 1.37 1.07
CA GLU A 142 19.91 2.02 -0.25
C GLU A 142 18.52 2.01 -0.87
N GLU A 143 17.83 0.86 -0.85
CA GLU A 143 16.46 0.74 -1.33
C GLU A 143 15.48 1.54 -0.45
N TYR A 144 15.60 1.44 0.87
CA TYR A 144 14.76 2.16 1.83
C TYR A 144 14.83 3.68 1.65
N ARG A 145 15.99 4.22 1.26
CA ARG A 145 16.20 5.64 1.00
C ARG A 145 15.77 6.10 -0.39
N SER A 146 15.49 5.18 -1.30
CA SER A 146 15.06 5.47 -2.68
C SER A 146 13.58 5.85 -2.73
N VAL A 147 13.19 6.87 -1.97
CA VAL A 147 11.80 7.35 -1.89
C VAL A 147 11.60 8.52 -2.84
N ALA A 148 10.69 8.37 -3.80
CA ALA A 148 10.32 9.42 -4.73
C ALA A 148 9.38 10.46 -4.09
N ASP A 149 9.46 11.71 -4.57
CA ASP A 149 8.48 12.73 -4.22
C ASP A 149 7.08 12.35 -4.69
N MET A 150 6.07 12.59 -3.87
CA MET A 150 4.66 12.48 -4.27
C MET A 150 4.10 13.85 -4.62
N THR A 151 3.22 13.94 -5.61
CA THR A 151 2.50 15.18 -5.87
C THR A 151 1.63 15.58 -4.67
N ALA A 152 1.56 16.88 -4.37
CA ALA A 152 0.78 17.38 -3.23
C ALA A 152 -0.69 16.98 -3.34
N GLU A 153 -1.25 17.01 -4.53
CA GLU A 153 -2.63 16.66 -4.82
C GLU A 153 -2.91 15.20 -4.46
N PHE A 154 -2.05 14.28 -4.89
CA PHE A 154 -2.19 12.85 -4.59
C PHE A 154 -2.08 12.58 -3.08
N TYR A 155 -1.07 13.16 -2.43
CA TYR A 155 -0.86 12.99 -0.99
C TYR A 155 -2.03 13.52 -0.17
N LEU A 156 -2.44 14.78 -0.41
CA LEU A 156 -3.51 15.42 0.35
C LEU A 156 -4.88 14.76 0.11
N GLN A 157 -5.17 14.35 -1.13
CA GLN A 157 -6.39 13.60 -1.44
C GLN A 157 -6.38 12.24 -0.74
N THR A 158 -5.23 11.55 -0.69
CA THR A 158 -5.11 10.27 0.01
C THR A 158 -5.31 10.44 1.52
N VAL A 159 -4.67 11.44 2.15
CA VAL A 159 -4.85 11.72 3.58
C VAL A 159 -6.34 11.95 3.89
N GLU A 160 -7.01 12.78 3.11
CA GLU A 160 -8.42 13.11 3.31
C GLU A 160 -9.33 11.90 3.07
N THR A 161 -9.20 11.24 1.89
CA THR A 161 -10.15 10.21 1.45
C THR A 161 -9.97 8.89 2.21
N VAL A 162 -8.72 8.48 2.46
CA VAL A 162 -8.41 7.18 3.07
C VAL A 162 -8.34 7.27 4.57
N PHE A 163 -7.61 8.26 5.10
CA PHE A 163 -7.26 8.30 6.52
C PHE A 163 -8.19 9.17 7.36
N GLN A 164 -8.82 10.21 6.81
CA GLN A 164 -9.69 11.10 7.56
C GLN A 164 -11.17 10.78 7.38
N THR A 165 -11.64 10.69 6.15
CA THR A 165 -13.06 10.45 5.86
C THR A 165 -13.42 8.98 5.77
N HIS A 166 -12.43 8.09 5.52
CA HIS A 166 -12.65 6.65 5.30
C HIS A 166 -13.68 6.38 4.21
N ALA A 167 -13.58 7.13 3.10
CA ALA A 167 -14.65 7.22 2.13
C ALA A 167 -14.97 5.88 1.45
N LEU A 168 -13.96 5.05 1.14
CA LEU A 168 -14.18 3.75 0.49
C LEU A 168 -14.98 2.78 1.37
N PRO A 169 -14.58 2.47 2.62
CA PRO A 169 -15.35 1.55 3.45
C PRO A 169 -16.70 2.08 3.93
N LYS A 170 -16.93 3.39 3.84
CA LYS A 170 -18.26 3.98 4.07
C LYS A 170 -19.15 3.98 2.84
N GLY A 171 -18.62 3.62 1.66
CA GLY A 171 -19.34 3.71 0.40
C GLY A 171 -19.56 5.16 -0.07
N GLU A 172 -18.70 6.07 0.35
CA GLU A 172 -18.77 7.52 0.05
C GLU A 172 -17.68 7.95 -0.94
N MET A 173 -16.76 7.04 -1.32
CA MET A 173 -15.68 7.38 -2.25
C MET A 173 -16.23 7.62 -3.64
N LEU A 174 -15.90 8.80 -4.18
CA LEU A 174 -16.31 9.22 -5.51
C LEU A 174 -15.10 9.23 -6.46
N TYR A 175 -15.22 8.56 -7.58
CA TYR A 175 -14.28 8.68 -8.70
C TYR A 175 -14.65 9.90 -9.53
N ARG A 176 -13.67 10.76 -9.79
CA ARG A 176 -13.84 12.04 -10.51
C ARG A 176 -14.97 12.92 -9.93
N GLY A 177 -15.20 12.81 -8.62
CA GLY A 177 -16.18 13.61 -7.89
C GLY A 177 -17.66 13.31 -8.20
N THR A 178 -17.96 12.36 -9.07
CA THR A 178 -19.34 12.10 -9.55
C THR A 178 -19.75 10.64 -9.45
N ARG A 179 -18.88 9.68 -9.77
CA ARG A 179 -19.21 8.27 -9.80
C ARG A 179 -18.82 7.61 -8.47
N ARG A 180 -19.79 7.04 -7.78
CA ARG A 180 -19.57 6.30 -6.54
C ARG A 180 -18.83 4.99 -6.83
N ILE A 181 -17.78 4.71 -6.07
CA ILE A 181 -17.07 3.43 -6.12
C ILE A 181 -17.77 2.44 -5.22
N ASP A 182 -18.22 1.32 -5.80
CA ASP A 182 -18.96 0.28 -5.08
C ASP A 182 -18.23 -1.07 -5.18
N PRO A 183 -17.47 -1.49 -4.13
CA PRO A 183 -16.78 -2.77 -4.12
C PRO A 183 -17.70 -4.00 -4.21
N SER A 184 -19.00 -3.86 -3.92
CA SER A 184 -19.96 -4.95 -4.09
C SER A 184 -20.13 -5.36 -5.55
N ARG A 185 -19.68 -4.55 -6.51
CA ARG A 185 -19.67 -4.90 -7.94
C ARG A 185 -18.61 -5.92 -8.32
N ILE A 186 -17.67 -6.21 -7.42
CA ILE A 186 -16.65 -7.24 -7.64
C ILE A 186 -17.29 -8.62 -7.46
N THR A 187 -17.48 -9.35 -8.57
CA THR A 187 -18.16 -10.65 -8.57
C THR A 187 -17.31 -11.79 -9.13
N ARG A 188 -16.23 -11.49 -9.83
CA ARG A 188 -15.45 -12.51 -10.56
C ARG A 188 -13.99 -12.61 -10.15
N THR A 189 -13.36 -11.51 -9.82
CA THR A 189 -11.94 -11.45 -9.43
C THR A 189 -11.72 -12.06 -8.06
N ALA A 190 -10.80 -13.02 -7.97
CA ALA A 190 -10.44 -13.63 -6.69
C ALA A 190 -9.59 -12.66 -5.84
N LEU A 191 -9.91 -12.52 -4.56
CA LEU A 191 -9.27 -11.58 -3.63
C LEU A 191 -8.47 -12.33 -2.56
N LEU A 192 -7.20 -11.95 -2.40
CA LEU A 192 -6.36 -12.34 -1.27
C LEU A 192 -5.98 -11.10 -0.48
N ALA A 193 -6.28 -11.09 0.81
CA ALA A 193 -5.79 -10.07 1.74
C ALA A 193 -4.68 -10.66 2.61
N VAL A 194 -3.51 -10.00 2.64
CA VAL A 194 -2.35 -10.38 3.44
C VAL A 194 -2.06 -9.28 4.44
N GLU A 195 -1.90 -9.64 5.71
CA GLU A 195 -1.55 -8.71 6.79
C GLU A 195 -0.41 -9.28 7.64
N GLY A 196 0.39 -8.40 8.23
CA GLY A 196 1.38 -8.76 9.24
C GLY A 196 0.81 -8.59 10.65
N GLU A 197 1.05 -9.55 11.53
CA GLU A 197 0.56 -9.46 12.92
C GLU A 197 1.15 -8.27 13.68
N LYS A 198 2.42 -7.95 13.38
CA LYS A 198 3.17 -6.84 14.00
C LYS A 198 3.28 -5.62 13.07
N ASP A 199 2.35 -5.48 12.13
CA ASP A 199 2.34 -4.32 11.24
C ASP A 199 1.91 -3.06 12.01
N ASP A 200 2.84 -2.12 12.16
CA ASP A 200 2.65 -0.85 12.86
C ASP A 200 2.24 0.31 11.94
N ILE A 201 2.15 0.04 10.64
CA ILE A 201 1.71 1.00 9.60
C ILE A 201 0.25 0.73 9.21
N SER A 202 -0.09 -0.53 8.91
CA SER A 202 -1.44 -0.97 8.55
C SER A 202 -1.91 -2.04 9.54
N GLY A 203 -2.74 -1.66 10.49
CA GLY A 203 -3.21 -2.54 11.57
C GLY A 203 -4.06 -3.72 11.06
N ILE A 204 -4.10 -4.79 11.85
CA ILE A 204 -4.87 -6.00 11.55
C ILE A 204 -6.33 -5.65 11.28
N GLY A 205 -6.85 -6.12 10.16
CA GLY A 205 -8.23 -5.89 9.72
C GLY A 205 -8.36 -4.81 8.65
N GLN A 206 -7.36 -3.91 8.52
CA GLN A 206 -7.43 -2.81 7.56
C GLN A 206 -7.45 -3.32 6.12
N THR A 207 -6.57 -4.24 5.75
CA THR A 207 -6.55 -4.86 4.42
C THR A 207 -7.66 -5.88 4.27
N LYS A 208 -7.90 -6.68 5.31
CA LYS A 208 -8.97 -7.70 5.37
C LYS A 208 -10.35 -7.11 5.08
N ALA A 209 -10.59 -5.84 5.41
CA ALA A 209 -11.85 -5.15 5.13
C ALA A 209 -12.26 -5.23 3.65
N ALA A 210 -11.31 -5.31 2.71
CA ALA A 210 -11.60 -5.48 1.29
C ALA A 210 -12.46 -6.72 1.00
N LEU A 211 -12.23 -7.82 1.73
CA LEU A 211 -13.00 -9.06 1.56
C LEU A 211 -14.45 -8.89 1.99
N THR A 212 -14.70 -8.09 3.02
CA THR A 212 -16.06 -7.76 3.51
C THR A 212 -16.76 -6.79 2.57
N LEU A 213 -16.03 -5.79 2.06
CA LEU A 213 -16.57 -4.79 1.14
C LEU A 213 -16.98 -5.41 -0.20
N ALA A 214 -16.26 -6.42 -0.70
CA ALA A 214 -16.66 -7.23 -1.86
C ALA A 214 -17.77 -8.22 -1.46
N SER A 215 -18.89 -7.71 -0.99
CA SER A 215 -19.95 -8.47 -0.32
C SER A 215 -20.66 -9.48 -1.20
N THR A 216 -20.70 -9.28 -2.52
CA THR A 216 -21.33 -10.19 -3.49
C THR A 216 -20.37 -11.22 -4.07
N LEU A 217 -19.07 -11.10 -3.79
CA LEU A 217 -18.08 -12.06 -4.25
C LEU A 217 -18.25 -13.39 -3.48
N ASP A 218 -18.20 -14.49 -4.21
CA ASP A 218 -18.25 -15.84 -3.64
C ASP A 218 -17.11 -16.03 -2.61
N GLU A 219 -17.43 -16.65 -1.47
CA GLU A 219 -16.45 -16.91 -0.40
C GLU A 219 -15.30 -17.81 -0.88
N ALA A 220 -15.53 -18.71 -1.84
CA ALA A 220 -14.47 -19.52 -2.47
C ALA A 220 -13.42 -18.67 -3.22
N LYS A 221 -13.76 -17.44 -3.58
CA LYS A 221 -12.89 -16.45 -4.22
C LYS A 221 -12.29 -15.44 -3.25
N LYS A 222 -12.44 -15.65 -1.96
CA LYS A 222 -11.88 -14.82 -0.91
C LYS A 222 -10.89 -15.61 -0.07
N LYS A 223 -9.74 -15.01 0.20
CA LYS A 223 -8.74 -15.61 1.09
C LYS A 223 -8.12 -14.55 1.97
N TYR A 224 -7.96 -14.87 3.23
CA TYR A 224 -7.22 -14.08 4.21
C TYR A 224 -5.99 -14.82 4.68
N PHE A 225 -4.87 -14.12 4.78
CA PHE A 225 -3.63 -14.65 5.34
C PHE A 225 -3.01 -13.64 6.32
N LEU A 226 -2.94 -14.04 7.60
CA LEU A 226 -2.23 -13.31 8.63
C LEU A 226 -0.83 -13.91 8.80
N ALA A 227 0.20 -13.12 8.56
CA ALA A 227 1.59 -13.50 8.77
C ALA A 227 1.98 -13.25 10.24
N GLU A 228 1.92 -14.30 11.07
CA GLU A 228 2.24 -14.23 12.50
C GLU A 228 3.69 -13.81 12.74
N GLY A 229 3.89 -12.86 13.67
CA GLY A 229 5.21 -12.35 14.08
C GLY A 229 5.87 -11.42 13.06
N VAL A 230 5.17 -11.05 11.97
CA VAL A 230 5.73 -10.28 10.84
C VAL A 230 5.26 -8.83 10.89
N GLY A 231 6.19 -7.88 10.77
CA GLY A 231 5.92 -6.45 10.62
C GLY A 231 5.70 -6.05 9.16
N HIS A 232 5.42 -4.75 8.93
CA HIS A 232 5.02 -4.23 7.60
C HIS A 232 5.96 -4.65 6.46
N TYR A 233 7.26 -4.40 6.59
CA TYR A 233 8.23 -4.74 5.55
C TYR A 233 8.41 -6.25 5.35
N GLY A 234 8.23 -7.03 6.42
CA GLY A 234 8.37 -8.48 6.38
C GLY A 234 7.32 -9.19 5.54
N ILE A 235 6.17 -8.54 5.24
CA ILE A 235 5.12 -9.16 4.41
C ILE A 235 5.49 -9.21 2.93
N PHE A 236 6.44 -8.40 2.46
CA PHE A 236 6.86 -8.36 1.05
C PHE A 236 8.37 -8.43 0.85
N ASN A 237 9.17 -8.52 1.93
CA ASN A 237 10.63 -8.57 1.86
C ASN A 237 11.21 -9.60 2.84
N GLY A 238 12.43 -10.06 2.57
CA GLY A 238 13.20 -10.94 3.44
C GLY A 238 12.77 -12.41 3.43
N CYS A 239 13.18 -13.15 4.47
CA CYS A 239 12.92 -14.61 4.59
C CYS A 239 11.42 -14.90 4.78
N ASN A 240 10.71 -14.13 5.59
CA ASN A 240 9.28 -14.32 5.80
C ASN A 240 8.48 -14.22 4.48
N TRP A 241 8.81 -13.26 3.64
CA TRP A 241 8.23 -13.17 2.30
C TRP A 241 8.55 -14.42 1.48
N ARG A 242 9.84 -14.78 1.33
CA ARG A 242 10.26 -15.89 0.45
C ARG A 242 9.70 -17.23 0.88
N GLU A 243 9.70 -17.51 2.18
CA GLU A 243 9.45 -18.85 2.70
C GLU A 243 7.98 -19.08 3.12
N ARG A 244 7.28 -18.03 3.53
CA ARG A 244 5.94 -18.14 4.12
C ARG A 244 4.85 -17.49 3.28
N ILE A 245 5.09 -16.27 2.74
CA ILE A 245 4.05 -15.47 2.12
C ILE A 245 4.01 -15.65 0.60
N ALA A 246 5.17 -15.57 -0.07
CA ALA A 246 5.22 -15.76 -1.53
C ALA A 246 4.67 -17.11 -2.00
N PRO A 247 4.86 -18.24 -1.29
CA PRO A 247 4.20 -19.50 -1.63
C PRO A 247 2.67 -19.42 -1.58
N VAL A 248 2.10 -18.71 -0.61
CA VAL A 248 0.65 -18.49 -0.51
C VAL A 248 0.12 -17.67 -1.68
N VAL A 249 0.82 -16.57 -2.03
CA VAL A 249 0.46 -15.71 -3.17
C VAL A 249 0.57 -16.49 -4.49
N LYS A 250 1.67 -17.24 -4.69
CA LYS A 250 1.86 -18.08 -5.90
C LYS A 250 0.76 -19.13 -6.03
N ALA A 251 0.43 -19.82 -4.94
CA ALA A 251 -0.64 -20.82 -4.94
C ALA A 251 -1.99 -20.20 -5.28
N TRP A 252 -2.28 -19.00 -4.72
CA TRP A 252 -3.51 -18.28 -5.02
C TRP A 252 -3.62 -17.85 -6.48
N ILE A 253 -2.53 -17.33 -7.05
CA ILE A 253 -2.46 -16.99 -8.47
C ILE A 253 -2.68 -18.25 -9.33
N ALA A 254 -1.97 -19.35 -9.04
CA ALA A 254 -2.11 -20.59 -9.79
C ALA A 254 -3.54 -21.17 -9.76
N GLN A 255 -4.20 -21.11 -8.58
CA GLN A 255 -5.59 -21.57 -8.41
C GLN A 255 -6.59 -20.76 -9.25
N ASN A 256 -6.28 -19.49 -9.53
CA ASN A 256 -7.17 -18.58 -10.24
C ASN A 256 -6.69 -18.27 -11.67
N ASN A 257 -5.80 -19.10 -12.23
CA ASN A 257 -5.23 -18.90 -13.57
C ASN A 257 -6.05 -19.60 -14.69
N GLY A 258 -7.05 -20.35 -14.31
CA GLY A 258 -7.91 -21.11 -15.23
C GLY A 258 -9.17 -20.37 -15.69
#